data_31a823a6e8990f72febe8151b031f15e
#
_entry.id   31a823a6e8990f72febe8151b031f15e
#
_cell.length_a   1.000
_cell.length_b   1.000
_cell.length_c   1.000
_cell.angle_alpha   90.00
_cell.angle_beta   90.00
_cell.angle_gamma   90.00
#
_symmetry.space_group_name_H-M   'P 1'
#
loop_
_entity.id
_entity.type
_entity.pdbx_description
1 polymer ?
#
loop_
_entity_poly.entity_id
_entity_poly.type
_entity_poly.pdbx_seq_one_letter_code
_entity_poly.pdbx_strand_id
1 'polypeptide(L)'
;MGAGKTSVGKALAERLRWRFLDLDEVVVAREGRGIAEIFRESGEQGFRARESAALQQLLRELKASSNNTILALGGGAIIPPENRDAISSSGFPVIFLDAPVPELFARCKSQSIDRPLLKDSNAFEELYRSRESHYAALGTRLDTSGNSVQEVCSNIQRSLRLAEEHQ
;
A
#
# COMPACT_ATOMS: atom_id res chain seq x y z
N MET A 1 -2.54 3.24 -6.83
CA MET A 1 -3.52 2.29 -7.40
C MET A 1 -2.82 1.57 -8.55
N GLY A 2 -2.99 0.25 -8.72
CA GLY A 2 -2.37 -0.48 -9.85
C GLY A 2 -0.84 -0.61 -9.85
N ALA A 3 -0.15 -0.09 -8.86
CA ALA A 3 1.33 -0.09 -8.81
C ALA A 3 1.95 -1.43 -8.36
N GLY A 4 1.13 -2.47 -8.14
CA GLY A 4 1.63 -3.82 -7.80
C GLY A 4 2.03 -4.02 -6.33
N LYS A 5 1.58 -3.19 -5.40
CA LYS A 5 1.96 -3.25 -3.98
C LYS A 5 1.85 -4.64 -3.35
N THR A 6 0.72 -5.30 -3.53
CA THR A 6 0.49 -6.63 -2.96
C THR A 6 1.41 -7.69 -3.58
N SER A 7 1.58 -7.68 -4.92
CA SER A 7 2.46 -8.63 -5.62
C SER A 7 3.93 -8.42 -5.26
N VAL A 8 4.39 -7.16 -5.29
CA VAL A 8 5.76 -6.80 -4.93
C VAL A 8 6.01 -7.05 -3.44
N GLY A 9 5.07 -6.67 -2.58
CA GLY A 9 5.18 -6.87 -1.14
C GLY A 9 5.29 -8.34 -0.74
N LYS A 10 4.47 -9.21 -1.33
CA LYS A 10 4.53 -10.67 -1.11
C LYS A 10 5.86 -11.26 -1.60
N ALA A 11 6.28 -10.92 -2.83
CA ALA A 11 7.53 -11.42 -3.40
C ALA A 11 8.76 -10.94 -2.61
N LEU A 12 8.76 -9.68 -2.15
CA LEU A 12 9.84 -9.15 -1.33
C LEU A 12 9.87 -9.79 0.06
N ALA A 13 8.71 -10.02 0.68
CA ALA A 13 8.60 -10.69 1.97
C ALA A 13 9.11 -12.14 1.90
N GLU A 14 8.73 -12.87 0.86
CA GLU A 14 9.24 -14.23 0.61
C GLU A 14 10.77 -14.24 0.44
N ARG A 15 11.31 -13.34 -0.38
CA ARG A 15 12.76 -13.22 -0.64
C ARG A 15 13.57 -12.91 0.63
N LEU A 16 13.01 -12.05 1.51
CA LEU A 16 13.64 -11.64 2.77
C LEU A 16 13.28 -12.54 3.96
N ARG A 17 12.42 -13.54 3.79
CA ARG A 17 11.84 -14.36 4.86
C ARG A 17 11.14 -13.52 5.95
N TRP A 18 10.53 -12.41 5.54
CA TRP A 18 9.80 -11.49 6.39
C TRP A 18 8.30 -11.76 6.33
N ARG A 19 7.55 -11.26 7.32
CA ARG A 19 6.07 -11.26 7.25
C ARG A 19 5.59 -10.30 6.16
N PHE A 20 4.49 -10.67 5.51
CA PHE A 20 3.71 -9.76 4.68
C PHE A 20 2.36 -9.49 5.34
N LEU A 21 1.96 -8.22 5.38
CA LEU A 21 0.63 -7.78 5.80
C LEU A 21 0.07 -6.81 4.75
N ASP A 22 -1.22 -6.96 4.47
CA ASP A 22 -1.99 -5.99 3.68
C ASP A 22 -2.97 -5.30 4.63
N LEU A 23 -2.99 -3.97 4.67
CA LEU A 23 -3.85 -3.23 5.60
C LEU A 23 -5.33 -3.53 5.36
N ASP A 24 -5.74 -3.73 4.11
CA ASP A 24 -7.12 -4.09 3.79
C ASP A 24 -7.49 -5.45 4.41
N GLU A 25 -6.59 -6.45 4.36
CA GLU A 25 -6.77 -7.75 5.02
C GLU A 25 -6.81 -7.62 6.55
N VAL A 26 -5.99 -6.75 7.12
CA VAL A 26 -5.99 -6.47 8.57
C VAL A 26 -7.32 -5.85 9.01
N VAL A 27 -7.88 -4.91 8.24
CA VAL A 27 -9.19 -4.32 8.53
C VAL A 27 -10.28 -5.38 8.48
N VAL A 28 -10.31 -6.21 7.43
CA VAL A 28 -11.28 -7.32 7.28
C VAL A 28 -11.19 -8.29 8.47
N ALA A 29 -9.99 -8.68 8.87
CA ALA A 29 -9.79 -9.61 9.99
C ALA A 29 -10.26 -9.03 11.32
N ARG A 30 -10.09 -7.73 11.56
CA ARG A 30 -10.51 -7.04 12.78
C ARG A 30 -12.02 -6.83 12.85
N GLU A 31 -12.63 -6.48 11.72
CA GLU A 31 -14.06 -6.18 11.65
C GLU A 31 -14.92 -7.45 11.52
N GLY A 32 -14.31 -8.59 11.15
CA GLY A 32 -15.03 -9.86 10.91
C GLY A 32 -15.95 -9.83 9.68
N ARG A 33 -15.77 -8.84 8.78
CA ARG A 33 -16.62 -8.62 7.59
C ARG A 33 -15.84 -7.95 6.48
N GLY A 34 -16.32 -8.12 5.24
CA GLY A 34 -15.66 -7.62 4.04
C GLY A 34 -15.72 -6.08 3.89
N ILE A 35 -14.76 -5.51 3.17
CA ILE A 35 -14.70 -4.06 2.91
C ILE A 35 -15.98 -3.54 2.26
N ALA A 36 -16.53 -4.27 1.27
CA ALA A 36 -17.78 -3.88 0.61
C ALA A 36 -18.95 -3.79 1.58
N GLU A 37 -18.99 -4.65 2.58
CA GLU A 37 -20.01 -4.64 3.63
C GLU A 37 -19.83 -3.43 4.56
N ILE A 38 -18.61 -3.13 4.96
CA ILE A 38 -18.29 -1.94 5.77
C ILE A 38 -18.72 -0.68 5.04
N PHE A 39 -18.41 -0.57 3.73
CA PHE A 39 -18.83 0.57 2.91
C PHE A 39 -20.35 0.70 2.82
N ARG A 40 -21.07 -0.41 2.66
CA ARG A 40 -22.54 -0.41 2.58
C ARG A 40 -23.19 0.06 3.88
N GLU A 41 -22.64 -0.32 5.03
CA GLU A 41 -23.20 -0.01 6.34
C GLU A 41 -22.80 1.35 6.89
N SER A 42 -21.55 1.76 6.66
CA SER A 42 -20.96 2.93 7.33
C SER A 42 -20.41 3.97 6.34
N GLY A 43 -20.55 3.74 5.05
CA GLY A 43 -20.03 4.61 4.00
C GLY A 43 -18.50 4.69 3.99
N GLU A 44 -17.98 5.57 3.14
CA GLU A 44 -16.52 5.77 3.03
C GLU A 44 -15.93 6.31 4.34
N GLN A 45 -16.58 7.25 4.99
CA GLN A 45 -16.09 7.82 6.24
C GLN A 45 -15.96 6.77 7.34
N GLY A 46 -16.93 5.87 7.47
CA GLY A 46 -16.88 4.78 8.44
C GLY A 46 -15.77 3.77 8.14
N PHE A 47 -15.52 3.47 6.87
CA PHE A 47 -14.38 2.64 6.46
C PHE A 47 -13.05 3.34 6.80
N ARG A 48 -12.88 4.62 6.46
CA ARG A 48 -11.64 5.37 6.73
C ARG A 48 -11.31 5.46 8.20
N ALA A 49 -12.31 5.63 9.07
CA ALA A 49 -12.09 5.62 10.51
C ALA A 49 -11.53 4.27 11.01
N ARG A 50 -12.05 3.15 10.51
CA ARG A 50 -11.57 1.81 10.84
C ARG A 50 -10.19 1.53 10.26
N GLU A 51 -9.95 1.91 9.02
CA GLU A 51 -8.64 1.82 8.35
C GLU A 51 -7.57 2.59 9.15
N SER A 52 -7.87 3.82 9.58
CA SER A 52 -6.96 4.63 10.38
C SER A 52 -6.68 4.01 11.75
N ALA A 53 -7.71 3.54 12.45
CA ALA A 53 -7.55 2.86 13.73
C ALA A 53 -6.70 1.58 13.60
N ALA A 54 -6.95 0.79 12.56
CA ALA A 54 -6.20 -0.42 12.27
C ALA A 54 -4.73 -0.11 11.96
N LEU A 55 -4.47 0.90 11.13
CA LEU A 55 -3.11 1.33 10.76
C LEU A 55 -2.32 1.79 11.99
N GLN A 56 -2.88 2.70 12.78
CA GLN A 56 -2.19 3.25 13.95
C GLN A 56 -1.86 2.18 14.99
N GLN A 57 -2.80 1.27 15.23
CA GLN A 57 -2.54 0.15 16.14
C GLN A 57 -1.47 -0.79 15.57
N LEU A 58 -1.55 -1.12 14.27
CA LEU A 58 -0.58 -1.99 13.62
C LEU A 58 0.84 -1.40 13.65
N LEU A 59 0.99 -0.09 13.41
CA LEU A 59 2.29 0.57 13.50
C LEU A 59 2.90 0.48 14.91
N ARG A 60 2.08 0.61 15.97
CA ARG A 60 2.53 0.40 17.35
C ARG A 60 2.97 -1.04 17.61
N GLU A 61 2.19 -2.01 17.13
CA GLU A 61 2.50 -3.44 17.26
C GLU A 61 3.81 -3.80 16.53
N LEU A 62 3.98 -3.30 15.30
CA LEU A 62 5.19 -3.53 14.51
C LEU A 62 6.42 -2.90 15.16
N LYS A 63 6.29 -1.72 15.76
CA LYS A 63 7.38 -1.05 16.46
C LYS A 63 7.83 -1.80 17.73
N ALA A 64 6.91 -2.50 18.38
CA ALA A 64 7.18 -3.33 19.55
C ALA A 64 7.66 -4.75 19.18
N SER A 65 7.53 -5.15 17.92
CA SER A 65 7.88 -6.49 17.44
C SER A 65 9.34 -6.56 17.02
N SER A 66 9.98 -7.70 17.27
CA SER A 66 11.30 -8.03 16.69
C SER A 66 11.22 -8.62 15.28
N ASN A 67 10.01 -8.91 14.80
CA ASN A 67 9.83 -9.53 13.49
C ASN A 67 9.81 -8.48 12.38
N ASN A 68 10.66 -8.66 11.39
CA ASN A 68 10.64 -7.86 10.18
C ASN A 68 9.34 -8.11 9.39
N THR A 69 8.70 -7.02 8.95
CA THR A 69 7.40 -7.10 8.28
C THR A 69 7.33 -6.11 7.13
N ILE A 70 6.76 -6.53 6.03
CA ILE A 70 6.38 -5.67 4.91
C ILE A 70 4.88 -5.40 5.02
N LEU A 71 4.52 -4.12 5.10
CA LEU A 71 3.14 -3.68 5.16
C LEU A 71 2.75 -2.99 3.87
N ALA A 72 1.78 -3.55 3.16
CA ALA A 72 1.15 -2.88 2.02
C ALA A 72 -0.01 -2.01 2.50
N LEU A 73 0.01 -0.73 2.09
CA LEU A 73 -1.05 0.23 2.41
C LEU A 73 -2.03 0.38 1.25
N GLY A 74 -3.31 0.46 1.56
CA GLY A 74 -4.34 0.88 0.62
C GLY A 74 -4.07 2.28 0.05
N GLY A 75 -4.45 2.53 -1.20
CA GLY A 75 -4.18 3.83 -1.85
C GLY A 75 -4.88 5.03 -1.20
N GLY A 76 -5.85 4.81 -0.32
CA GLY A 76 -6.52 5.86 0.44
C GLY A 76 -6.03 6.02 1.88
N ALA A 77 -5.27 5.05 2.37
CA ALA A 77 -4.83 5.00 3.77
C ALA A 77 -3.97 6.20 4.20
N ILE A 78 -3.28 6.84 3.25
CA ILE A 78 -2.44 8.02 3.51
C ILE A 78 -3.18 9.36 3.39
N ILE A 79 -4.46 9.36 3.01
CA ILE A 79 -5.20 10.61 2.81
C ILE A 79 -5.49 11.33 4.13
N PRO A 80 -5.91 10.65 5.21
CA PRO A 80 -6.05 11.29 6.51
C PRO A 80 -4.70 11.83 7.03
N PRO A 81 -4.62 13.11 7.46
CA PRO A 81 -3.40 13.70 7.99
C PRO A 81 -2.81 12.88 9.16
N GLU A 82 -3.67 12.43 10.07
CA GLU A 82 -3.29 11.63 11.23
C GLU A 82 -2.58 10.31 10.86
N ASN A 83 -2.91 9.73 9.72
CA ASN A 83 -2.24 8.54 9.22
C ASN A 83 -0.83 8.86 8.68
N ARG A 84 -0.70 9.99 7.97
CA ARG A 84 0.62 10.47 7.51
C ARG A 84 1.55 10.75 8.69
N ASP A 85 1.02 11.41 9.71
CA ASP A 85 1.77 11.71 10.95
C ASP A 85 2.19 10.42 11.67
N ALA A 86 1.30 9.45 11.78
CA ALA A 86 1.59 8.15 12.38
C ALA A 86 2.65 7.37 11.59
N ILE A 87 2.57 7.37 10.25
CA ILE A 87 3.56 6.71 9.38
C ILE A 87 4.92 7.41 9.52
N SER A 88 4.98 8.74 9.42
CA SER A 88 6.21 9.50 9.55
C SER A 88 6.87 9.32 10.93
N SER A 89 6.08 9.33 12.00
CA SER A 89 6.56 9.15 13.38
C SER A 89 6.94 7.72 13.71
N SER A 90 6.55 6.74 12.87
CA SER A 90 6.91 5.34 13.08
C SER A 90 8.40 5.09 12.89
N GLY A 91 9.06 5.86 12.04
CA GLY A 91 10.45 5.68 11.64
C GLY A 91 10.68 4.54 10.64
N PHE A 92 9.61 3.87 10.19
CA PHE A 92 9.73 2.83 9.16
C PHE A 92 10.01 3.44 7.79
N PRO A 93 10.87 2.80 6.96
CA PRO A 93 11.08 3.23 5.59
C PRO A 93 9.79 3.03 4.79
N VAL A 94 9.47 4.03 3.97
CA VAL A 94 8.29 4.02 3.10
C VAL A 94 8.74 4.04 1.66
N ILE A 95 8.22 3.12 0.85
CA ILE A 95 8.42 3.07 -0.60
C ILE A 95 7.10 3.39 -1.30
N PHE A 96 7.14 4.39 -2.13
CA PHE A 96 6.06 4.72 -3.05
C PHE A 96 6.33 4.07 -4.41
N LEU A 97 5.63 2.97 -4.68
CA LEU A 97 5.65 2.32 -6.00
C LEU A 97 4.81 3.12 -6.98
N ASP A 98 5.42 3.48 -8.09
CA ASP A 98 4.80 4.34 -9.09
C ASP A 98 5.04 3.85 -10.52
N ALA A 99 4.23 4.33 -11.46
CA ALA A 99 4.37 4.15 -12.89
C ALA A 99 3.56 5.23 -13.62
N PRO A 100 3.76 5.44 -14.94
CA PRO A 100 2.90 6.33 -15.71
C PRO A 100 1.41 6.02 -15.55
N VAL A 101 0.59 7.05 -15.42
CA VAL A 101 -0.86 6.93 -15.14
C VAL A 101 -1.58 5.98 -16.11
N PRO A 102 -1.31 6.00 -17.44
CA PRO A 102 -1.93 5.06 -18.36
C PRO A 102 -1.62 3.60 -18.03
N GLU A 103 -0.38 3.31 -17.59
CA GLU A 103 0.04 1.96 -17.20
C GLU A 103 -0.63 1.52 -15.90
N LEU A 104 -0.69 2.40 -14.89
CA LEU A 104 -1.42 2.15 -13.64
C LEU A 104 -2.89 1.85 -13.90
N PHE A 105 -3.52 2.60 -14.80
CA PHE A 105 -4.90 2.38 -15.20
C PHE A 105 -5.10 1.04 -15.89
N ALA A 106 -4.23 0.70 -16.84
CA ALA A 106 -4.28 -0.58 -17.55
C ALA A 106 -4.12 -1.78 -16.59
N ARG A 107 -3.16 -1.70 -15.66
CA ARG A 107 -2.94 -2.71 -14.61
C ARG A 107 -4.15 -2.86 -13.68
N CYS A 108 -4.81 -1.76 -13.32
CA CYS A 108 -6.04 -1.81 -12.53
C CYS A 108 -7.19 -2.51 -13.27
N LYS A 109 -7.35 -2.26 -14.56
CA LYS A 109 -8.40 -2.90 -15.38
C LYS A 109 -8.21 -4.41 -15.50
N SER A 110 -6.97 -4.88 -15.62
CA SER A 110 -6.67 -6.31 -15.75
C SER A 110 -6.95 -7.13 -14.49
N GLN A 111 -7.05 -6.49 -13.31
CA GLN A 111 -7.22 -7.17 -12.02
C GLN A 111 -8.68 -7.50 -11.66
N SER A 112 -9.65 -7.32 -12.57
CA SER A 112 -11.07 -7.73 -12.41
C SER A 112 -11.74 -7.36 -11.08
N ILE A 113 -11.24 -6.34 -10.38
CA ILE A 113 -11.83 -5.87 -9.13
C ILE A 113 -12.87 -4.82 -9.50
N ASP A 114 -14.12 -5.09 -9.16
CA ASP A 114 -15.24 -4.15 -9.35
C ASP A 114 -15.02 -2.90 -8.48
N ARG A 115 -14.24 -1.96 -9.02
CA ARG A 115 -13.98 -0.65 -8.40
C ARG A 115 -14.76 0.40 -9.18
N PRO A 116 -15.77 1.03 -8.57
CA PRO A 116 -16.60 2.06 -9.24
C PRO A 116 -15.79 3.21 -9.89
N LEU A 117 -14.61 3.50 -9.34
CA LEU A 117 -13.70 4.56 -9.78
C LEU A 117 -12.86 4.22 -11.04
N LEU A 118 -12.95 2.97 -11.56
CA LEU A 118 -12.17 2.53 -12.72
C LEU A 118 -12.90 2.66 -14.06
N LYS A 119 -14.08 3.29 -14.07
CA LYS A 119 -14.91 3.39 -15.29
C LYS A 119 -14.36 4.39 -16.28
N ASP A 120 -13.64 5.42 -15.83
CA ASP A 120 -13.12 6.50 -16.65
C ASP A 120 -11.63 6.77 -16.34
N SER A 121 -10.83 6.87 -17.41
CA SER A 121 -9.40 7.19 -17.32
C SER A 121 -9.13 8.58 -16.76
N ASN A 122 -10.00 9.55 -17.06
CA ASN A 122 -9.85 10.93 -16.56
C ASN A 122 -10.09 10.98 -15.04
N ALA A 123 -11.16 10.35 -14.57
CA ALA A 123 -11.43 10.25 -13.13
C ALA A 123 -10.31 9.49 -12.37
N PHE A 124 -9.72 8.47 -12.99
CA PHE A 124 -8.56 7.78 -12.42
C PHE A 124 -7.34 8.70 -12.32
N GLU A 125 -7.05 9.47 -13.38
CA GLU A 125 -5.93 10.41 -13.42
C GLU A 125 -6.11 11.53 -12.40
N GLU A 126 -7.30 12.14 -12.30
CA GLU A 126 -7.62 13.15 -11.29
C GLU A 126 -7.42 12.61 -9.87
N LEU A 127 -7.91 11.40 -9.60
CA LEU A 127 -7.73 10.75 -8.31
C LEU A 127 -6.25 10.43 -8.03
N TYR A 128 -5.48 10.02 -9.02
CA TYR A 128 -4.05 9.81 -8.89
C TYR A 128 -3.34 11.12 -8.55
N ARG A 129 -3.58 12.18 -9.33
CA ARG A 129 -2.96 13.50 -9.12
C ARG A 129 -3.28 14.10 -7.76
N SER A 130 -4.51 13.94 -7.28
CA SER A 130 -4.92 14.42 -5.96
C SER A 130 -4.15 13.74 -4.79
N ARG A 131 -3.57 12.57 -5.04
CA ARG A 131 -2.86 11.77 -4.03
C ARG A 131 -1.34 11.76 -4.18
N GLU A 132 -0.83 12.06 -5.37
CA GLU A 132 0.59 11.94 -5.72
C GLU A 132 1.49 12.73 -4.75
N SER A 133 1.12 13.98 -4.43
CA SER A 133 1.87 14.82 -3.49
C SER A 133 1.97 14.21 -2.09
N HIS A 134 0.91 13.55 -1.63
CA HIS A 134 0.91 12.87 -0.33
C HIS A 134 1.81 11.64 -0.32
N TYR A 135 1.83 10.87 -1.43
CA TYR A 135 2.74 9.73 -1.55
C TYR A 135 4.20 10.17 -1.59
N ALA A 136 4.51 11.19 -2.40
CA ALA A 136 5.86 11.72 -2.55
C ALA A 136 6.42 12.32 -1.25
N ALA A 137 5.56 12.90 -0.42
CA ALA A 137 5.96 13.47 0.85
C ALA A 137 6.31 12.44 1.93
N LEU A 138 5.79 11.20 1.80
CA LEU A 138 5.96 10.16 2.83
C LEU A 138 7.14 9.22 2.57
N GLY A 139 7.53 9.02 1.34
CA GLY A 139 8.49 7.95 1.04
C GLY A 139 9.29 8.13 -0.22
N THR A 140 10.22 7.21 -0.42
CA THR A 140 11.05 7.16 -1.62
C THR A 140 10.24 6.65 -2.80
N ARG A 141 10.13 7.44 -3.87
CA ARG A 141 9.49 7.03 -5.12
C ARG A 141 10.36 6.00 -5.84
N LEU A 142 9.74 4.92 -6.28
CA LEU A 142 10.36 3.88 -7.07
C LEU A 142 9.50 3.59 -8.31
N ASP A 143 10.08 3.82 -9.49
CA ASP A 143 9.42 3.55 -10.76
C ASP A 143 9.35 2.04 -11.01
N THR A 144 8.14 1.56 -11.31
CA THR A 144 7.86 0.16 -11.62
C THR A 144 7.57 -0.08 -13.10
N SER A 145 7.64 0.97 -13.95
CA SER A 145 7.34 0.85 -15.37
C SER A 145 8.32 -0.05 -16.08
N GLY A 146 7.81 -0.97 -16.91
CA GLY A 146 8.63 -1.91 -17.66
C GLY A 146 9.38 -2.95 -16.83
N ASN A 147 9.31 -2.89 -15.49
CA ASN A 147 10.02 -3.81 -14.60
C ASN A 147 9.15 -5.00 -14.21
N SER A 148 9.76 -6.17 -14.15
CA SER A 148 9.18 -7.34 -13.49
C SER A 148 9.09 -7.15 -11.98
N VAL A 149 8.25 -7.94 -11.30
CA VAL A 149 8.15 -7.93 -9.83
C VAL A 149 9.51 -8.17 -9.18
N GLN A 150 10.33 -9.06 -9.74
CA GLN A 150 11.65 -9.40 -9.20
C GLN A 150 12.65 -8.25 -9.33
N GLU A 151 12.62 -7.52 -10.44
CA GLU A 151 13.45 -6.31 -10.62
C GLU A 151 13.05 -5.21 -9.66
N VAL A 152 11.74 -5.00 -9.45
CA VAL A 152 11.23 -4.06 -8.45
C VAL A 152 11.70 -4.44 -7.05
N CYS A 153 11.62 -5.72 -6.68
CA CYS A 153 12.14 -6.21 -5.38
C CYS A 153 13.64 -5.91 -5.22
N SER A 154 14.45 -6.18 -6.25
CA SER A 154 15.89 -5.89 -6.23
C SER A 154 16.19 -4.40 -6.09
N ASN A 155 15.39 -3.54 -6.74
CA ASN A 155 15.50 -2.10 -6.63
C ASN A 155 15.14 -1.60 -5.22
N ILE A 156 14.10 -2.16 -4.59
CA ILE A 156 13.73 -1.85 -3.20
C ILE A 156 14.87 -2.25 -2.25
N GLN A 157 15.39 -3.47 -2.35
CA GLN A 157 16.48 -3.94 -1.50
C GLN A 157 17.70 -3.01 -1.61
N ARG A 158 18.08 -2.62 -2.83
CA ARG A 158 19.19 -1.70 -3.07
C ARG A 158 18.91 -0.32 -2.47
N SER A 159 17.71 0.22 -2.65
CA SER A 159 17.31 1.53 -2.12
C SER A 159 17.36 1.58 -0.58
N LEU A 160 16.93 0.51 0.07
CA LEU A 160 16.90 0.39 1.52
C LEU A 160 18.18 -0.24 2.13
N ARG A 161 19.16 -0.60 1.30
CA ARG A 161 20.39 -1.32 1.70
C ARG A 161 20.13 -2.60 2.51
N LEU A 162 19.06 -3.30 2.14
CA LEU A 162 18.71 -4.57 2.76
C LEU A 162 19.63 -5.66 2.18
N ALA A 163 20.36 -6.36 3.06
CA ALA A 163 21.16 -7.50 2.66
C ALA A 163 20.24 -8.66 2.20
N GLU A 164 20.69 -9.41 1.19
CA GLU A 164 20.12 -10.75 0.96
C GLU A 164 20.60 -11.64 2.11
N GLU A 165 19.66 -12.28 2.82
CA GLU A 165 20.04 -13.31 3.78
C GLU A 165 20.57 -14.52 2.96
N HIS A 166 21.87 -14.59 2.82
CA HIS A 166 22.54 -15.76 2.25
C HIS A 166 22.44 -16.91 3.26
N GLN A 167 22.00 -18.07 2.75
CA GLN A 167 22.07 -19.35 3.47
C GLN A 167 23.51 -19.73 3.77
#